data_81c667c457aa3d62cb3c9889cb08da5e
#
_entry.id   81c667c457aa3d62cb3c9889cb08da5e
#
_cell.length_a   1.000
_cell.length_b   1.000
_cell.length_c   1.000
_cell.angle_alpha   90.00
_cell.angle_beta   90.00
_cell.angle_gamma   90.00
#
_symmetry.space_group_name_H-M   'P 1'
#
loop_
_entity.id
_entity.type
_entity.pdbx_description
1 polymer ?
#
loop_
_entity_poly.entity_id
_entity_poly.type
_entity_poly.pdbx_seq_one_letter_code
_entity_poly.pdbx_strand_id
1 'polypeptide(L)'
;SKCGFSDCGDFTGSAKDILPGGQYNDRFLAYIDMIAEYAHRLQEHNIPVIFRPFHENNGSWFWWGGEHMSEQDSIKLYQYLVEQLQERNVHNFLYVYSPNGPFNSEKDYMARYPGDKYVDILAIDSYDFYYDYPATYSDNFFKNMQKSCEIIHNVAIKHDKLAAISETGCGVMKPDKSNYGG
;
A
#
# COMPACT_ATOMS: atom_id res chain seq x y z
N SER A 1 -12.40 -1.92 19.82
CA SER A 1 -11.04 -2.40 19.57
C SER A 1 -10.05 -1.31 19.90
N LYS A 2 -8.98 -1.67 20.60
CA LYS A 2 -7.91 -0.75 20.97
C LYS A 2 -6.82 -0.62 19.90
N CYS A 3 -7.07 -1.06 18.67
CA CYS A 3 -6.11 -0.92 17.59
C CYS A 3 -6.16 0.54 17.09
N GLY A 4 -5.10 1.30 17.31
CA GLY A 4 -4.80 2.50 16.55
C GLY A 4 -4.53 2.13 15.09
N PHE A 5 -4.41 3.13 14.22
CA PHE A 5 -4.24 2.95 12.78
C PHE A 5 -2.99 2.12 12.40
N SER A 6 -1.96 2.14 13.25
CA SER A 6 -0.70 1.41 13.09
C SER A 6 -0.52 0.22 14.05
N ASP A 7 -1.46 -0.02 14.95
CA ASP A 7 -1.23 -0.85 16.14
C ASP A 7 -1.99 -2.18 16.02
N CYS A 8 -1.69 -2.95 14.99
CA CYS A 8 -2.21 -4.30 14.84
C CYS A 8 -1.12 -5.37 15.11
N GLY A 9 -0.12 -5.04 15.92
CA GLY A 9 0.91 -6.00 16.36
C GLY A 9 0.36 -7.22 17.10
N ASP A 10 -0.88 -7.14 17.60
CA ASP A 10 -1.59 -8.26 18.23
C ASP A 10 -2.47 -9.06 17.26
N PHE A 11 -2.47 -8.72 15.95
CA PHE A 11 -3.22 -9.51 14.99
C PHE A 11 -2.48 -10.82 14.70
N THR A 12 -2.98 -11.90 15.27
CA THR A 12 -2.47 -13.25 15.06
C THR A 12 -3.15 -13.99 13.90
N GLY A 13 -4.03 -13.31 13.16
CA GLY A 13 -4.74 -13.86 12.01
C GLY A 13 -3.85 -13.94 10.76
N SER A 14 -4.32 -14.70 9.79
CA SER A 14 -3.69 -14.82 8.47
C SER A 14 -4.66 -14.37 7.38
N ALA A 15 -4.17 -14.18 6.15
CA ALA A 15 -5.05 -13.95 5.00
C ALA A 15 -6.14 -15.01 4.86
N LYS A 16 -5.88 -16.26 5.28
CA LYS A 16 -6.85 -17.35 5.26
C LYS A 16 -8.07 -17.10 6.13
N ASP A 17 -7.92 -16.31 7.20
CA ASP A 17 -9.03 -15.96 8.07
C ASP A 17 -9.97 -14.92 7.44
N ILE A 18 -9.49 -14.20 6.42
CA ILE A 18 -10.20 -13.12 5.72
C ILE A 18 -10.75 -13.59 4.38
N LEU A 19 -10.03 -14.44 3.67
CA LEU A 19 -10.43 -15.00 2.38
C LEU A 19 -11.68 -15.91 2.51
N PRO A 20 -12.35 -16.26 1.40
CA PRO A 20 -13.54 -17.10 1.43
C PRO A 20 -13.38 -18.37 2.25
N GLY A 21 -14.30 -18.59 3.20
CA GLY A 21 -14.25 -19.69 4.17
C GLY A 21 -13.49 -19.37 5.45
N GLY A 22 -12.83 -18.24 5.55
CA GLY A 22 -12.16 -17.77 6.76
C GLY A 22 -13.15 -17.18 7.78
N GLN A 23 -12.80 -17.25 9.07
CA GLN A 23 -13.65 -16.83 10.19
C GLN A 23 -13.99 -15.34 10.21
N TYR A 24 -13.23 -14.50 9.52
CA TYR A 24 -13.41 -13.05 9.43
C TYR A 24 -13.85 -12.58 8.05
N ASN A 25 -14.17 -13.49 7.13
CA ASN A 25 -14.58 -13.14 5.77
C ASN A 25 -15.82 -12.23 5.76
N ASP A 26 -16.87 -12.58 6.50
CA ASP A 26 -18.12 -11.78 6.56
C ASP A 26 -17.83 -10.35 7.09
N ARG A 27 -16.93 -10.23 8.06
CA ARG A 27 -16.53 -8.93 8.59
C ARG A 27 -15.74 -8.11 7.55
N PHE A 28 -14.88 -8.77 6.78
CA PHE A 28 -14.15 -8.12 5.69
C PHE A 28 -15.10 -7.65 4.59
N LEU A 29 -16.07 -8.48 4.21
CA LEU A 29 -17.11 -8.11 3.25
C LEU A 29 -17.95 -6.92 3.72
N ALA A 30 -18.27 -6.84 5.01
CA ALA A 30 -18.99 -5.69 5.57
C ALA A 30 -18.17 -4.38 5.44
N TYR A 31 -16.84 -4.41 5.56
CA TYR A 31 -16.00 -3.24 5.27
C TYR A 31 -16.01 -2.89 3.78
N ILE A 32 -15.99 -3.90 2.90
CA ILE A 32 -16.08 -3.68 1.46
C ILE A 32 -17.43 -3.07 1.08
N ASP A 33 -18.54 -3.50 1.72
CA ASP A 33 -19.87 -2.91 1.53
C ASP A 33 -19.89 -1.41 1.90
N MET A 34 -19.25 -1.03 2.99
CA MET A 34 -19.09 0.38 3.38
C MET A 34 -18.27 1.17 2.34
N ILE A 35 -17.17 0.62 1.86
CA ILE A 35 -16.35 1.26 0.84
C ILE A 35 -17.16 1.45 -0.45
N ALA A 36 -17.90 0.41 -0.87
CA ALA A 36 -18.74 0.46 -2.06
C ALA A 36 -19.84 1.53 -1.94
N GLU A 37 -20.47 1.69 -0.78
CA GLU A 37 -21.48 2.74 -0.54
C GLU A 37 -20.89 4.14 -0.79
N TYR A 38 -19.69 4.43 -0.25
CA TYR A 38 -19.02 5.72 -0.49
C TYR A 38 -18.59 5.87 -1.94
N ALA A 39 -18.07 4.80 -2.55
CA ALA A 39 -17.67 4.79 -3.96
C ALA A 39 -18.86 5.13 -4.87
N HIS A 40 -20.03 4.57 -4.64
CA HIS A 40 -21.24 4.82 -5.42
C HIS A 40 -21.68 6.28 -5.37
N ARG A 41 -21.64 6.92 -4.19
CA ARG A 41 -21.94 8.36 -4.06
C ARG A 41 -21.03 9.23 -4.92
N LEU A 42 -19.73 8.88 -5.01
CA LEU A 42 -18.77 9.57 -5.87
C LEU A 42 -18.99 9.22 -7.34
N GLN A 43 -19.33 7.97 -7.63
CA GLN A 43 -19.61 7.47 -8.98
C GLN A 43 -20.82 8.15 -9.62
N GLU A 44 -21.89 8.42 -8.87
CA GLU A 44 -23.06 9.20 -9.31
C GLU A 44 -22.70 10.59 -9.82
N HIS A 45 -21.60 11.15 -9.33
CA HIS A 45 -21.07 12.46 -9.73
C HIS A 45 -19.90 12.36 -10.71
N ASN A 46 -19.58 11.17 -11.24
CA ASN A 46 -18.43 10.93 -12.11
C ASN A 46 -17.09 11.32 -11.49
N ILE A 47 -16.94 11.17 -10.17
CA ILE A 47 -15.70 11.47 -9.46
C ILE A 47 -14.84 10.21 -9.37
N PRO A 48 -13.66 10.16 -10.01
CA PRO A 48 -12.73 9.04 -9.87
C PRO A 48 -12.04 9.08 -8.50
N VAL A 49 -11.67 7.89 -8.00
CA VAL A 49 -10.96 7.72 -6.74
C VAL A 49 -9.66 6.99 -6.99
N ILE A 50 -8.54 7.53 -6.53
CA ILE A 50 -7.29 6.80 -6.43
C ILE A 50 -7.34 5.98 -5.14
N PHE A 51 -7.50 4.66 -5.28
CA PHE A 51 -7.69 3.75 -4.17
C PHE A 51 -6.43 2.90 -3.95
N ARG A 52 -5.81 3.07 -2.79
CA ARG A 52 -4.53 2.47 -2.42
C ARG A 52 -4.68 1.52 -1.22
N PRO A 53 -5.22 0.31 -1.45
CA PRO A 53 -5.39 -0.68 -0.39
C PRO A 53 -4.07 -1.36 -0.05
N PHE A 54 -3.92 -1.80 1.19
CA PHE A 54 -2.80 -2.63 1.66
C PHE A 54 -1.42 -2.05 1.29
N HIS A 55 -1.26 -0.72 1.37
CA HIS A 55 0.01 -0.07 1.12
C HIS A 55 1.12 -0.62 2.04
N GLU A 56 2.36 -0.48 1.63
CA GLU A 56 3.52 -0.94 2.40
C GLU A 56 3.42 -2.42 2.84
N ASN A 57 2.83 -3.26 1.98
CA ASN A 57 2.52 -4.66 2.27
C ASN A 57 3.77 -5.57 2.44
N ASN A 58 4.95 -5.04 2.23
CA ASN A 58 6.24 -5.70 2.45
C ASN A 58 6.85 -5.36 3.82
N GLY A 59 6.32 -4.36 4.53
CA GLY A 59 6.75 -3.99 5.88
C GLY A 59 6.15 -4.89 6.97
N SER A 60 6.52 -4.66 8.23
CA SER A 60 6.08 -5.44 9.40
C SER A 60 5.06 -4.73 10.28
N TRP A 61 4.82 -3.44 10.04
CA TRP A 61 4.01 -2.58 10.92
C TRP A 61 2.50 -2.65 10.70
N PHE A 62 2.04 -3.21 9.59
CA PHE A 62 0.62 -3.42 9.32
C PHE A 62 0.26 -4.91 9.39
N TRP A 63 -0.97 -5.22 9.81
CA TRP A 63 -1.47 -6.59 9.87
C TRP A 63 -1.48 -7.30 8.49
N TRP A 64 -1.51 -6.54 7.39
CA TRP A 64 -1.41 -7.05 6.00
C TRP A 64 0.03 -7.12 5.50
N GLY A 65 1.01 -6.84 6.35
CA GLY A 65 2.42 -6.73 5.99
C GLY A 65 3.18 -8.04 5.92
N GLY A 66 4.44 -7.92 5.54
CA GLY A 66 5.32 -9.06 5.20
C GLY A 66 5.55 -10.07 6.31
N GLU A 67 5.52 -9.67 7.57
CA GLU A 67 5.68 -10.59 8.70
C GLU A 67 4.40 -11.41 8.99
N HIS A 68 3.23 -10.91 8.56
CA HIS A 68 1.93 -11.50 8.85
C HIS A 68 1.37 -12.29 7.67
N MET A 69 1.85 -12.03 6.47
CA MET A 69 1.36 -12.65 5.23
C MET A 69 2.48 -13.06 4.30
N SER A 70 2.36 -14.23 3.71
CA SER A 70 3.20 -14.63 2.58
C SER A 70 2.94 -13.72 1.36
N GLU A 71 3.87 -13.68 0.41
CA GLU A 71 3.69 -12.96 -0.86
C GLU A 71 2.40 -13.41 -1.56
N GLN A 72 2.18 -14.72 -1.63
CA GLN A 72 1.01 -15.30 -2.29
C GLN A 72 -0.31 -14.95 -1.59
N ASP A 73 -0.34 -14.92 -0.26
CA ASP A 73 -1.54 -14.55 0.49
C ASP A 73 -1.84 -13.05 0.36
N SER A 74 -0.80 -12.21 0.32
CA SER A 74 -0.93 -10.78 0.04
C SER A 74 -1.52 -10.53 -1.36
N ILE A 75 -1.02 -11.24 -2.37
CA ILE A 75 -1.54 -11.18 -3.74
C ILE A 75 -3.02 -11.57 -3.78
N LYS A 76 -3.39 -12.71 -3.18
CA LYS A 76 -4.77 -13.20 -3.14
C LYS A 76 -5.71 -12.22 -2.42
N LEU A 77 -5.26 -11.64 -1.31
CA LEU A 77 -6.05 -10.68 -0.56
C LEU A 77 -6.35 -9.42 -1.37
N TYR A 78 -5.34 -8.90 -2.09
CA TYR A 78 -5.51 -7.75 -2.96
C TYR A 78 -6.48 -8.06 -4.12
N GLN A 79 -6.28 -9.19 -4.79
CA GLN A 79 -7.17 -9.66 -5.87
C GLN A 79 -8.60 -9.79 -5.38
N TYR A 80 -8.81 -10.43 -4.25
CA TYR A 80 -10.13 -10.63 -3.65
C TYR A 80 -10.82 -9.31 -3.32
N LEU A 81 -10.10 -8.34 -2.75
CA LEU A 81 -10.66 -7.00 -2.50
C LEU A 81 -11.16 -6.34 -3.79
N VAL A 82 -10.33 -6.34 -4.83
CA VAL A 82 -10.70 -5.73 -6.12
C VAL A 82 -11.91 -6.42 -6.74
N GLU A 83 -11.91 -7.75 -6.77
CA GLU A 83 -13.03 -8.55 -7.29
C GLU A 83 -14.31 -8.27 -6.52
N GLN A 84 -14.25 -8.19 -5.20
CA GLN A 84 -15.42 -7.90 -4.37
C GLN A 84 -15.97 -6.48 -4.57
N LEU A 85 -15.12 -5.50 -4.84
CA LEU A 85 -15.58 -4.15 -5.21
C LEU A 85 -16.21 -4.13 -6.61
N GLN A 86 -15.63 -4.86 -7.58
CA GLN A 86 -16.20 -5.01 -8.93
C GLN A 86 -17.56 -5.71 -8.91
N GLU A 87 -17.73 -6.77 -8.11
CA GLU A 87 -19.02 -7.46 -7.90
C GLU A 87 -20.09 -6.52 -7.33
N ARG A 88 -19.68 -5.49 -6.57
CA ARG A 88 -20.55 -4.43 -6.06
C ARG A 88 -20.72 -3.25 -7.00
N ASN A 89 -20.33 -3.39 -8.27
CA ASN A 89 -20.44 -2.35 -9.29
C ASN A 89 -19.68 -1.06 -8.97
N VAL A 90 -18.53 -1.15 -8.32
CA VAL A 90 -17.61 -0.03 -8.16
C VAL A 90 -16.72 0.07 -9.41
N HIS A 91 -16.86 1.19 -10.17
CA HIS A 91 -16.19 1.38 -11.48
C HIS A 91 -15.34 2.63 -11.55
N ASN A 92 -15.31 3.43 -10.50
CA ASN A 92 -14.63 4.72 -10.45
C ASN A 92 -13.30 4.69 -9.69
N PHE A 93 -12.79 3.49 -9.35
CA PHE A 93 -11.50 3.35 -8.67
C PHE A 93 -10.36 3.13 -9.66
N LEU A 94 -9.25 3.86 -9.40
CA LEU A 94 -7.93 3.58 -9.94
C LEU A 94 -7.11 2.92 -8.84
N TYR A 95 -6.74 1.68 -9.02
CA TYR A 95 -6.08 0.86 -8.01
C TYR A 95 -4.57 1.08 -7.99
N VAL A 96 -4.02 1.30 -6.81
CA VAL A 96 -2.60 1.57 -6.60
C VAL A 96 -1.91 0.43 -5.87
N TYR A 97 -0.82 -0.08 -6.44
CA TYR A 97 0.14 -0.94 -5.75
C TYR A 97 1.30 -0.09 -5.25
N SER A 98 1.54 -0.06 -3.94
CA SER A 98 2.48 0.85 -3.31
C SER A 98 3.20 0.19 -2.12
N PRO A 99 4.20 -0.64 -2.39
CA PRO A 99 5.05 -1.20 -1.35
C PRO A 99 6.05 -0.17 -0.82
N ASN A 100 6.61 -0.41 0.37
CA ASN A 100 7.61 0.45 1.00
C ASN A 100 9.00 0.20 0.42
N GLY A 101 9.66 1.28 -0.01
CA GLY A 101 11.04 1.25 -0.51
C GLY A 101 12.11 1.30 0.59
N PRO A 102 13.40 1.29 0.20
CA PRO A 102 13.91 1.29 -1.17
C PRO A 102 13.92 -0.11 -1.83
N PHE A 103 13.99 -0.15 -3.17
CA PHE A 103 14.06 -1.40 -3.94
C PHE A 103 15.42 -1.57 -4.63
N ASN A 104 15.88 -2.82 -4.72
CA ASN A 104 17.13 -3.17 -5.36
C ASN A 104 16.97 -3.78 -6.75
N SER A 105 15.80 -4.30 -7.07
CA SER A 105 15.48 -4.95 -8.35
C SER A 105 13.98 -4.90 -8.65
N GLU A 106 13.63 -5.11 -9.93
CA GLU A 106 12.23 -5.34 -10.35
C GLU A 106 11.60 -6.51 -9.58
N LYS A 107 12.34 -7.63 -9.43
CA LYS A 107 11.85 -8.79 -8.68
C LYS A 107 11.47 -8.45 -7.24
N ASP A 108 12.27 -7.63 -6.58
CA ASP A 108 12.03 -7.18 -5.22
C ASP A 108 10.75 -6.32 -5.14
N TYR A 109 10.62 -5.35 -6.04
CA TYR A 109 9.44 -4.49 -6.14
C TYR A 109 8.16 -5.28 -6.43
N MET A 110 8.23 -6.26 -7.33
CA MET A 110 7.07 -7.04 -7.81
C MET A 110 6.71 -8.24 -6.94
N ALA A 111 7.43 -8.51 -5.84
CA ALA A 111 7.27 -9.72 -5.04
C ALA A 111 5.82 -9.96 -4.55
N ARG A 112 5.05 -8.90 -4.33
CA ARG A 112 3.65 -8.95 -3.87
C ARG A 112 2.68 -8.32 -4.86
N TYR A 113 3.09 -8.14 -6.12
CA TYR A 113 2.27 -7.54 -7.15
C TYR A 113 1.08 -8.43 -7.54
N PRO A 114 -0.16 -7.93 -7.47
CA PRO A 114 -1.34 -8.76 -7.68
C PRO A 114 -1.65 -9.05 -9.15
N GLY A 115 -0.92 -8.42 -10.07
CA GLY A 115 -1.08 -8.59 -11.51
C GLY A 115 -1.77 -7.41 -12.21
N ASP A 116 -1.53 -7.29 -13.51
CA ASP A 116 -1.92 -6.14 -14.33
C ASP A 116 -3.42 -5.86 -14.37
N LYS A 117 -4.23 -6.90 -14.21
CA LYS A 117 -5.70 -6.79 -14.18
C LYS A 117 -6.20 -6.00 -12.96
N TYR A 118 -5.41 -5.95 -11.90
CA TYR A 118 -5.84 -5.45 -10.59
C TYR A 118 -5.20 -4.11 -10.19
N VAL A 119 -4.32 -3.57 -11.02
CA VAL A 119 -3.55 -2.36 -10.70
C VAL A 119 -3.53 -1.42 -11.90
N ASP A 120 -3.73 -0.14 -11.66
CA ASP A 120 -3.62 0.95 -12.63
C ASP A 120 -2.34 1.77 -12.44
N ILE A 121 -1.90 1.91 -11.19
CA ILE A 121 -0.79 2.76 -10.79
C ILE A 121 0.22 1.95 -9.97
N LEU A 122 1.48 1.97 -10.39
CA LEU A 122 2.63 1.44 -9.66
C LEU A 122 3.28 2.57 -8.87
N ALA A 123 3.32 2.45 -7.56
CA ALA A 123 3.79 3.52 -6.68
C ALA A 123 4.80 3.04 -5.63
N ILE A 124 5.38 3.97 -4.92
CA ILE A 124 6.33 3.72 -3.83
C ILE A 124 6.07 4.66 -2.67
N ASP A 125 6.17 4.11 -1.46
CA ASP A 125 6.28 4.84 -0.22
C ASP A 125 7.75 4.76 0.25
N SER A 126 8.39 5.89 0.51
CA SER A 126 9.79 5.90 0.95
C SER A 126 10.12 7.15 1.75
N TYR A 127 10.65 6.94 2.93
CA TYR A 127 11.00 7.99 3.87
C TYR A 127 12.49 7.98 4.20
N ASP A 128 13.06 9.19 4.42
CA ASP A 128 14.38 9.33 5.00
C ASP A 128 14.26 9.47 6.52
N PHE A 129 14.59 8.40 7.24
CA PHE A 129 14.61 8.37 8.70
C PHE A 129 15.93 8.83 9.30
N TYR A 130 16.74 9.56 8.53
CA TYR A 130 17.98 10.11 9.04
C TYR A 130 17.69 11.34 9.90
N TYR A 131 17.99 11.22 11.20
CA TYR A 131 17.59 12.19 12.23
C TYR A 131 18.70 13.18 12.60
N ASP A 132 19.56 13.56 11.68
CA ASP A 132 20.53 14.62 11.93
C ASP A 132 19.90 16.02 11.72
N TYR A 133 20.17 16.92 12.66
CA TYR A 133 19.75 18.30 12.54
C TYR A 133 20.90 19.17 11.97
N PRO A 134 20.65 20.08 11.02
CA PRO A 134 19.37 20.40 10.41
C PRO A 134 18.87 19.30 9.47
N ALA A 135 17.55 19.08 9.49
CA ALA A 135 16.90 18.05 8.67
C ALA A 135 17.17 18.30 7.19
N THR A 136 18.02 17.51 6.62
CA THR A 136 18.29 17.44 5.20
C THR A 136 18.17 16.00 4.78
N TYR A 137 17.62 15.76 3.58
CA TYR A 137 17.62 14.42 3.01
C TYR A 137 19.06 13.91 2.89
N SER A 138 19.29 12.66 3.28
CA SER A 138 20.61 12.05 3.13
C SER A 138 20.94 11.74 1.67
N ASP A 139 22.23 11.77 1.32
CA ASP A 139 22.69 11.35 -0.01
C ASP A 139 22.28 9.91 -0.32
N ASN A 140 22.21 9.05 0.69
CA ASN A 140 21.77 7.67 0.52
C ASN A 140 20.28 7.59 0.20
N PHE A 141 19.44 8.42 0.81
CA PHE A 141 18.02 8.50 0.48
C PHE A 141 17.82 8.88 -0.97
N PHE A 142 18.47 9.93 -1.46
CA PHE A 142 18.36 10.36 -2.86
C PHE A 142 18.79 9.26 -3.83
N LYS A 143 19.91 8.60 -3.58
CA LYS A 143 20.40 7.50 -4.43
C LYS A 143 19.42 6.32 -4.45
N ASN A 144 18.89 5.94 -3.28
CA ASN A 144 17.94 4.85 -3.16
C ASN A 144 16.60 5.20 -3.81
N MET A 145 16.12 6.43 -3.63
CA MET A 145 14.88 6.91 -4.23
C MET A 145 15.03 6.95 -5.76
N GLN A 146 16.11 7.52 -6.29
CA GLN A 146 16.39 7.54 -7.71
C GLN A 146 16.37 6.13 -8.31
N LYS A 147 17.12 5.19 -7.70
CA LYS A 147 17.17 3.80 -8.15
C LYS A 147 15.78 3.14 -8.12
N SER A 148 15.02 3.36 -7.05
CA SER A 148 13.67 2.82 -6.94
C SER A 148 12.73 3.41 -7.98
N CYS A 149 12.79 4.72 -8.24
CA CYS A 149 12.01 5.38 -9.28
C CYS A 149 12.36 4.86 -10.68
N GLU A 150 13.65 4.61 -10.97
CA GLU A 150 14.07 4.00 -12.24
C GLU A 150 13.50 2.59 -12.41
N ILE A 151 13.52 1.77 -11.37
CA ILE A 151 12.91 0.43 -11.37
C ILE A 151 11.42 0.53 -11.66
N ILE A 152 10.69 1.37 -10.91
CA ILE A 152 9.23 1.50 -11.03
C ILE A 152 8.84 2.06 -12.40
N HIS A 153 9.57 3.05 -12.90
CA HIS A 153 9.37 3.60 -14.24
C HIS A 153 9.47 2.54 -15.32
N ASN A 154 10.54 1.72 -15.28
CA ASN A 154 10.76 0.66 -16.26
C ASN A 154 9.67 -0.43 -16.16
N VAL A 155 9.27 -0.81 -14.94
CA VAL A 155 8.18 -1.75 -14.71
C VAL A 155 6.87 -1.18 -15.22
N ALA A 156 6.58 0.09 -14.95
CA ALA A 156 5.36 0.75 -15.39
C ALA A 156 5.22 0.76 -16.91
N ILE A 157 6.30 1.08 -17.65
CA ILE A 157 6.31 0.99 -19.11
C ILE A 157 6.04 -0.45 -19.58
N LYS A 158 6.74 -1.43 -18.99
CA LYS A 158 6.62 -2.84 -19.36
C LYS A 158 5.21 -3.40 -19.17
N HIS A 159 4.51 -2.94 -18.13
CA HIS A 159 3.18 -3.39 -17.73
C HIS A 159 2.03 -2.46 -18.19
N ASP A 160 2.34 -1.41 -18.97
CA ASP A 160 1.39 -0.39 -19.40
C ASP A 160 0.61 0.24 -18.22
N LYS A 161 1.37 0.71 -17.21
CA LYS A 161 0.85 1.33 -16.00
C LYS A 161 1.40 2.73 -15.79
N LEU A 162 0.74 3.51 -14.94
CA LEU A 162 1.28 4.78 -14.45
C LEU A 162 2.29 4.51 -13.33
N ALA A 163 3.30 5.38 -13.22
CA ALA A 163 4.27 5.38 -12.12
C ALA A 163 4.03 6.58 -11.20
N ALA A 164 4.15 6.38 -9.88
CA ALA A 164 3.98 7.44 -8.89
C ALA A 164 4.89 7.28 -7.67
N ILE A 165 5.11 8.37 -6.96
CA ILE A 165 5.54 8.37 -5.56
C ILE A 165 4.30 8.68 -4.75
N SER A 166 3.84 7.72 -3.92
CA SER A 166 2.61 7.85 -3.14
C SER A 166 2.86 8.48 -1.78
N GLU A 167 4.01 8.18 -1.17
CA GLU A 167 4.43 8.80 0.08
C GLU A 167 5.93 9.05 0.08
N THR A 168 6.33 10.22 0.61
CA THR A 168 7.73 10.53 0.85
C THR A 168 7.86 11.61 1.91
N GLY A 169 8.97 11.60 2.63
CA GLY A 169 9.26 12.60 3.63
C GLY A 169 10.62 12.37 4.30
N CYS A 170 11.06 13.33 5.10
CA CYS A 170 12.18 13.11 5.99
C CYS A 170 11.77 13.34 7.45
N GLY A 171 12.33 12.54 8.35
CA GLY A 171 12.17 12.73 9.78
C GLY A 171 12.85 14.03 10.20
N VAL A 172 12.09 14.99 10.71
CA VAL A 172 12.62 16.25 11.26
C VAL A 172 12.73 16.12 12.76
N MET A 173 13.95 16.17 13.29
CA MET A 173 14.16 16.29 14.74
C MET A 173 14.25 17.75 15.16
N LYS A 174 13.58 18.09 16.25
CA LYS A 174 13.78 19.37 16.93
C LYS A 174 15.20 19.44 17.51
N PRO A 175 15.73 20.67 17.76
CA PRO A 175 17.04 20.85 18.40
C PRO A 175 17.18 20.13 19.75
N ASP A 176 16.09 19.90 20.47
CA ASP A 176 16.01 19.15 21.74
C ASP A 176 15.92 17.62 21.53
N LYS A 177 16.11 17.13 20.31
CA LYS A 177 15.98 15.72 19.90
C LYS A 177 14.57 15.12 20.04
N SER A 178 13.53 15.93 20.23
CA SER A 178 12.16 15.48 20.12
C SER A 178 11.68 15.52 18.66
N ASN A 179 10.88 14.56 18.24
CA ASN A 179 10.33 14.56 16.89
C ASN A 179 9.27 15.67 16.71
N TYR A 180 9.27 16.35 15.56
CA TYR A 180 8.05 16.99 15.09
C TYR A 180 7.11 15.85 14.70
N GLY A 181 6.03 15.68 15.47
CA GLY A 181 5.10 14.62 15.23
C GLY A 181 4.73 14.51 13.74
N GLY A 182 4.92 13.33 13.21
CA GLY A 182 4.35 12.92 11.96
C GLY A 182 2.96 12.40 12.20
#